data_7f712b58d1b98af2238acd8731a6e0b4
#
_entry.id   7f712b58d1b98af2238acd8731a6e0b4
#
_cell.length_a   1.000
_cell.length_b   1.000
_cell.length_c   1.000
_cell.angle_alpha   90.00
_cell.angle_beta   90.00
_cell.angle_gamma   90.00
#
_symmetry.space_group_name_H-M   'P 1'
#
loop_
_entity.id
_entity.type
_entity.pdbx_description
1 polymer ?
#
loop_
_entity_poly.entity_id
_entity_poly.type
_entity_poly.pdbx_seq_one_letter_code
_entity_poly.pdbx_strand_id
1 'polypeptide(L)'
;MYKNPLNIKNFQRRDFLKLGGGIAALTAFPILSAAKPVTPEENQLGIIARPLPIIDGRFPCRIARGIWLIPDKRIPLVPNIGIIEGNDSVLVVDCGINEVGGAYVLGAAKKIAGKRKLILTITHAHPEHTFGSQAFKGKARIFYNELQRDYLVKNGDKLLKGFREMFGPERSYLLDNIKITPAEDVYSGSKTVIDLGNRKVVFQTWGKAHSPGDQIVSIPDEGVVFAGDLIEERKFPIVPYYPPLIEGSDIDLGKWEYALQDMADQKHRIIVPGHGNIGGNEIIQAVQQYFTSIKKLVAIHANDKKSNVELVNSLVLMIKAKNPTWEQDEFIAPAVQYLLTKS
;
A
#
# COMPACT_ATOMS: atom_id res chain seq x y z
N MET A 1 -12.60 30.60 -24.78
CA MET A 1 -12.63 29.15 -25.13
C MET A 1 -11.25 28.58 -24.76
N TYR A 2 -11.08 28.11 -23.55
CA TYR A 2 -9.84 27.45 -23.13
C TYR A 2 -9.91 25.98 -23.53
N LYS A 3 -9.02 25.55 -24.42
CA LYS A 3 -8.83 24.14 -24.74
C LYS A 3 -8.18 23.45 -23.54
N ASN A 4 -8.86 22.48 -22.97
CA ASN A 4 -8.41 21.62 -21.89
C ASN A 4 -7.18 20.80 -22.37
N PRO A 5 -5.96 20.98 -21.81
CA PRO A 5 -4.75 20.42 -22.40
C PRO A 5 -4.44 18.97 -21.97
N LEU A 6 -5.22 18.36 -21.09
CA LEU A 6 -4.94 16.98 -20.64
C LEU A 6 -6.21 16.13 -20.69
N ASN A 7 -6.33 15.39 -21.79
CA ASN A 7 -7.33 14.35 -21.93
C ASN A 7 -6.87 13.11 -21.13
N ILE A 8 -7.30 13.03 -19.87
CA ILE A 8 -6.99 11.93 -18.94
C ILE A 8 -7.35 10.55 -19.50
N LYS A 9 -8.26 10.48 -20.49
CA LYS A 9 -8.65 9.23 -21.14
C LYS A 9 -7.53 8.55 -21.94
N ASN A 10 -6.45 9.25 -22.26
CA ASN A 10 -5.35 8.73 -23.08
C ASN A 10 -4.04 8.53 -22.32
N PHE A 11 -4.05 8.66 -20.98
CA PHE A 11 -2.85 8.38 -20.19
C PHE A 11 -2.62 6.88 -20.13
N GLN A 12 -1.75 6.40 -21.00
CA GLN A 12 -1.46 4.97 -21.14
C GLN A 12 -0.38 4.57 -20.14
N ARG A 13 -0.38 3.30 -19.74
CA ARG A 13 0.62 2.65 -18.88
C ARG A 13 2.07 2.99 -19.28
N ARG A 14 2.36 3.10 -20.58
CA ARG A 14 3.67 3.51 -21.11
C ARG A 14 4.09 4.92 -20.70
N ASP A 15 3.15 5.82 -20.42
CA ASP A 15 3.45 7.21 -20.04
C ASP A 15 3.82 7.29 -18.56
N PHE A 16 3.22 6.46 -17.72
CA PHE A 16 3.60 6.26 -16.33
C PHE A 16 5.01 5.67 -16.19
N LEU A 17 5.34 4.68 -17.03
CA LEU A 17 6.64 4.01 -17.03
C LEU A 17 7.78 4.89 -17.58
N LYS A 18 7.46 5.88 -18.42
CA LYS A 18 8.44 6.82 -18.97
C LYS A 18 8.90 7.90 -17.97
N LEU A 19 8.12 8.19 -16.92
CA LEU A 19 8.41 9.25 -15.96
C LEU A 19 9.19 8.77 -14.74
N GLY A 20 9.20 7.47 -14.45
CA GLY A 20 9.81 6.87 -13.26
C GLY A 20 11.26 6.44 -13.38
N GLY A 21 11.90 6.61 -14.51
CA GLY A 21 13.21 6.05 -14.76
C GLY A 21 14.32 7.08 -14.94
N GLY A 22 15.05 7.41 -13.89
CA GLY A 22 16.33 8.03 -14.09
C GLY A 22 16.80 9.02 -13.03
N ILE A 23 17.26 8.55 -11.89
CA ILE A 23 18.28 9.27 -11.11
C ILE A 23 19.25 8.23 -10.53
N ALA A 24 20.32 7.96 -11.25
CA ALA A 24 21.53 7.40 -10.69
C ALA A 24 22.66 8.42 -10.84
N ALA A 25 23.37 8.68 -9.73
CA ALA A 25 24.64 9.37 -9.60
C ALA A 25 24.67 10.88 -9.91
N LEU A 26 24.75 11.68 -8.86
CA LEU A 26 25.21 13.06 -8.89
C LEU A 26 26.66 13.16 -8.38
N THR A 27 27.59 13.19 -9.32
CA THR A 27 28.88 13.89 -9.16
C THR A 27 29.14 14.71 -10.41
N ALA A 28 29.41 16.03 -10.23
CA ALA A 28 29.82 17.02 -11.21
C ALA A 28 28.73 17.56 -12.16
N PHE A 29 28.45 18.85 -12.07
CA PHE A 29 27.68 19.60 -13.06
C PHE A 29 28.27 19.44 -14.46
N PRO A 30 27.49 18.96 -15.40
CA PRO A 30 27.30 19.65 -16.66
C PRO A 30 25.79 19.66 -17.05
N ILE A 31 25.47 20.70 -17.81
CA ILE A 31 24.24 20.97 -18.60
C ILE A 31 23.27 19.79 -18.67
N LEU A 32 22.07 20.00 -18.11
CA LEU A 32 20.96 19.05 -18.14
C LEU A 32 20.64 18.61 -19.59
N SER A 33 21.14 17.45 -19.95
CA SER A 33 20.60 16.67 -21.05
C SER A 33 19.22 16.17 -20.61
N ALA A 34 18.19 16.40 -21.41
CA ALA A 34 16.85 15.88 -21.17
C ALA A 34 16.94 14.37 -20.89
N ALA A 35 16.44 13.95 -19.74
CA ALA A 35 16.43 12.54 -19.38
C ALA A 35 15.71 11.75 -20.49
N LYS A 36 16.41 10.77 -21.06
CA LYS A 36 15.82 9.88 -22.08
C LYS A 36 14.63 9.17 -21.46
N PRO A 37 13.52 9.01 -22.18
CA PRO A 37 12.42 8.18 -21.71
C PRO A 37 12.93 6.76 -21.49
N VAL A 38 12.66 6.20 -20.33
CA VAL A 38 13.00 4.80 -19.99
C VAL A 38 12.23 3.88 -20.93
N THR A 39 12.92 2.99 -21.61
CA THR A 39 12.30 2.03 -22.51
C THR A 39 11.52 0.97 -21.70
N PRO A 40 10.52 0.29 -22.30
CA PRO A 40 9.87 -0.85 -21.65
C PRO A 40 10.85 -1.94 -21.19
N GLU A 41 11.94 -2.14 -21.92
CA GLU A 41 13.01 -3.09 -21.58
C GLU A 41 13.83 -2.65 -20.36
N GLU A 42 14.21 -1.37 -20.27
CA GLU A 42 14.94 -0.83 -19.12
C GLU A 42 14.09 -0.90 -17.84
N ASN A 43 12.77 -0.72 -17.96
CA ASN A 43 11.88 -0.84 -16.83
C ASN A 43 11.67 -2.31 -16.42
N GLN A 44 11.63 -3.25 -17.36
CA GLN A 44 11.66 -4.70 -17.07
C GLN A 44 12.94 -5.11 -16.35
N LEU A 45 14.11 -4.63 -16.79
CA LEU A 45 15.38 -4.84 -16.11
C LEU A 45 15.36 -4.29 -14.68
N GLY A 46 14.76 -3.12 -14.46
CA GLY A 46 14.58 -2.55 -13.12
C GLY A 46 13.70 -3.41 -12.21
N ILE A 47 12.63 -4.00 -12.73
CA ILE A 47 11.74 -4.92 -11.99
C ILE A 47 12.45 -6.26 -11.73
N ILE A 48 13.18 -6.78 -12.70
CA ILE A 48 13.95 -8.03 -12.56
C ILE A 48 15.05 -7.90 -11.51
N ALA A 49 15.66 -6.73 -11.37
CA ALA A 49 16.69 -6.47 -10.37
C ALA A 49 16.16 -6.37 -8.92
N ARG A 50 14.84 -6.14 -8.73
CA ARG A 50 14.24 -6.08 -7.39
C ARG A 50 14.17 -7.46 -6.74
N PRO A 51 14.28 -7.59 -5.42
CA PRO A 51 14.03 -8.85 -4.72
C PRO A 51 12.66 -9.43 -5.08
N LEU A 52 12.56 -10.77 -5.10
CA LEU A 52 11.26 -11.42 -5.26
C LEU A 52 10.37 -11.11 -4.04
N PRO A 53 9.06 -10.90 -4.20
CA PRO A 53 8.12 -10.65 -3.11
C PRO A 53 7.84 -11.95 -2.33
N ILE A 54 8.88 -12.50 -1.71
CA ILE A 54 8.81 -13.71 -0.91
C ILE A 54 8.79 -13.31 0.55
N ILE A 55 7.77 -13.78 1.27
CA ILE A 55 7.70 -13.65 2.71
C ILE A 55 8.81 -14.49 3.33
N ASP A 56 9.68 -13.86 4.13
CA ASP A 56 10.81 -14.54 4.75
C ASP A 56 10.32 -15.61 5.74
N GLY A 57 10.80 -16.84 5.55
CA GLY A 57 10.46 -18.02 6.33
C GLY A 57 10.92 -18.01 7.80
N ARG A 58 11.34 -16.88 8.35
CA ARG A 58 11.63 -16.75 9.79
C ARG A 58 10.35 -16.66 10.59
N PHE A 59 10.43 -17.14 11.83
CA PHE A 59 9.31 -17.05 12.76
C PHE A 59 8.86 -15.59 12.92
N PRO A 60 7.54 -15.35 13.09
CA PRO A 60 7.03 -14.05 13.46
C PRO A 60 7.72 -13.55 14.74
N CYS A 61 8.07 -12.27 14.78
CA CYS A 61 8.60 -11.65 15.98
C CYS A 61 7.46 -11.13 16.88
N ARG A 62 7.59 -11.26 18.18
CA ARG A 62 6.61 -10.75 19.13
C ARG A 62 6.84 -9.26 19.35
N ILE A 63 5.84 -8.42 19.06
CA ILE A 63 5.91 -6.96 19.22
C ILE A 63 5.15 -6.45 20.46
N ALA A 64 4.18 -7.22 20.96
CA ALA A 64 3.47 -6.98 22.22
C ALA A 64 2.93 -8.32 22.77
N ARG A 65 2.26 -8.30 23.92
CA ARG A 65 1.71 -9.52 24.51
C ARG A 65 0.64 -10.13 23.59
N GLY A 66 0.93 -11.34 23.05
CA GLY A 66 0.05 -12.06 22.12
C GLY A 66 -0.13 -11.36 20.78
N ILE A 67 0.81 -10.49 20.38
CA ILE A 67 0.83 -9.84 19.07
C ILE A 67 2.16 -10.10 18.40
N TRP A 68 2.09 -10.68 17.21
CA TRP A 68 3.23 -11.12 16.43
C TRP A 68 3.24 -10.42 15.08
N LEU A 69 4.43 -10.16 14.57
CA LEU A 69 4.68 -9.51 13.29
C LEU A 69 5.55 -10.39 12.39
N ILE A 70 5.12 -10.61 11.17
CA ILE A 70 5.97 -11.02 10.06
C ILE A 70 6.34 -9.72 9.33
N PRO A 71 7.58 -9.21 9.48
CA PRO A 71 7.96 -7.92 8.91
C PRO A 71 8.17 -7.98 7.39
N ASP A 72 7.92 -6.87 6.70
CA ASP A 72 8.14 -6.70 5.26
C ASP A 72 9.61 -6.77 4.84
N LYS A 73 10.52 -6.49 5.77
CA LYS A 73 11.99 -6.41 5.56
C LYS A 73 12.40 -5.53 4.38
N ARG A 74 11.55 -4.56 4.04
CA ARG A 74 11.71 -3.66 2.90
C ARG A 74 11.82 -4.38 1.55
N ILE A 75 11.24 -5.59 1.48
CA ILE A 75 11.09 -6.32 0.21
C ILE A 75 9.87 -5.75 -0.51
N PRO A 76 10.02 -5.24 -1.74
CA PRO A 76 8.88 -4.70 -2.50
C PRO A 76 7.73 -5.70 -2.59
N LEU A 77 6.49 -5.22 -2.42
CA LEU A 77 5.26 -6.03 -2.46
C LEU A 77 5.19 -7.14 -1.38
N VAL A 78 5.94 -6.99 -0.30
CA VAL A 78 5.77 -7.79 0.92
C VAL A 78 5.27 -6.86 2.02
N PRO A 79 4.05 -7.03 2.55
CA PRO A 79 3.53 -6.19 3.62
C PRO A 79 3.99 -6.66 5.00
N ASN A 80 3.81 -5.80 5.98
CA ASN A 80 3.83 -6.18 7.38
C ASN A 80 2.57 -6.98 7.72
N ILE A 81 2.72 -8.20 8.21
CA ILE A 81 1.61 -9.13 8.47
C ILE A 81 1.47 -9.35 9.97
N GLY A 82 0.26 -9.18 10.50
CA GLY A 82 -0.04 -9.34 11.91
C GLY A 82 -0.64 -10.71 12.25
N ILE A 83 -0.28 -11.24 13.45
CA ILE A 83 -0.96 -12.39 14.05
C ILE A 83 -1.29 -12.02 15.50
N ILE A 84 -2.58 -12.01 15.86
CA ILE A 84 -3.10 -11.51 17.13
C ILE A 84 -3.82 -12.64 17.85
N GLU A 85 -3.33 -12.95 19.05
CA GLU A 85 -3.86 -14.04 19.88
C GLU A 85 -5.01 -13.59 20.78
N GLY A 86 -6.07 -14.36 20.82
CA GLY A 86 -7.05 -14.39 21.90
C GLY A 86 -7.21 -15.81 22.42
N ASN A 87 -8.06 -16.02 23.44
CA ASN A 87 -8.26 -17.34 24.03
C ASN A 87 -9.04 -18.29 23.10
N ASP A 88 -9.99 -17.77 22.31
CA ASP A 88 -10.90 -18.59 21.50
C ASP A 88 -10.49 -18.60 20.02
N SER A 89 -9.87 -17.55 19.56
CA SER A 89 -9.46 -17.39 18.17
C SER A 89 -8.19 -16.57 18.01
N VAL A 90 -7.56 -16.70 16.84
CA VAL A 90 -6.39 -15.94 16.41
C VAL A 90 -6.74 -15.21 15.12
N LEU A 91 -6.49 -13.91 15.11
CA LEU A 91 -6.70 -13.04 13.96
C LEU A 91 -5.38 -12.87 13.20
N VAL A 92 -5.44 -13.01 11.89
CA VAL A 92 -4.38 -12.68 10.94
C VAL A 92 -4.75 -11.40 10.22
N VAL A 93 -3.81 -10.48 10.10
CA VAL A 93 -3.94 -9.21 9.37
C VAL A 93 -3.02 -9.23 8.18
N ASP A 94 -3.59 -9.22 6.97
CA ASP A 94 -2.93 -9.35 5.67
C ASP A 94 -2.30 -10.73 5.41
N CYS A 95 -2.02 -11.08 4.14
CA CYS A 95 -1.66 -12.44 3.81
C CYS A 95 -0.69 -12.61 2.62
N GLY A 96 -0.14 -11.53 2.08
CA GLY A 96 0.83 -11.59 0.98
C GLY A 96 0.22 -11.67 -0.42
N ILE A 97 1.09 -11.58 -1.42
CA ILE A 97 0.73 -11.40 -2.84
C ILE A 97 0.36 -12.69 -3.57
N ASN A 98 0.64 -13.85 -3.02
CA ASN A 98 0.42 -15.12 -3.70
C ASN A 98 0.09 -16.27 -2.74
N GLU A 99 -0.28 -17.42 -3.32
CA GLU A 99 -0.65 -18.60 -2.54
C GLU A 99 0.49 -19.12 -1.65
N VAL A 100 1.72 -19.07 -2.12
CA VAL A 100 2.89 -19.54 -1.37
C VAL A 100 3.11 -18.69 -0.12
N GLY A 101 3.06 -17.35 -0.28
CA GLY A 101 3.12 -16.43 0.84
C GLY A 101 1.95 -16.62 1.81
N GLY A 102 0.72 -16.72 1.28
CA GLY A 102 -0.48 -16.99 2.07
C GLY A 102 -0.40 -18.31 2.83
N ALA A 103 0.12 -19.36 2.22
CA ALA A 103 0.31 -20.66 2.88
C ALA A 103 1.35 -20.59 4.00
N TYR A 104 2.42 -19.83 3.80
CA TYR A 104 3.42 -19.58 4.84
C TYR A 104 2.79 -18.83 6.04
N VAL A 105 2.06 -17.75 5.79
CA VAL A 105 1.35 -16.98 6.84
C VAL A 105 0.36 -17.86 7.59
N LEU A 106 -0.44 -18.65 6.87
CA LEU A 106 -1.37 -19.60 7.47
C LEU A 106 -0.64 -20.63 8.34
N GLY A 107 0.51 -21.13 7.89
CA GLY A 107 1.34 -22.08 8.65
C GLY A 107 1.84 -21.48 9.96
N ALA A 108 2.33 -20.23 9.92
CA ALA A 108 2.75 -19.49 11.10
C ALA A 108 1.58 -19.24 12.06
N ALA A 109 0.44 -18.80 11.53
CA ALA A 109 -0.77 -18.58 12.32
C ALA A 109 -1.29 -19.85 12.98
N LYS A 110 -1.29 -21.00 12.29
CA LYS A 110 -1.68 -22.30 12.85
C LYS A 110 -0.78 -22.73 14.00
N LYS A 111 0.53 -22.53 13.91
CA LYS A 111 1.46 -22.85 15.01
C LYS A 111 1.15 -22.03 16.27
N ILE A 112 0.84 -20.75 16.11
CA ILE A 112 0.45 -19.85 17.20
C ILE A 112 -0.94 -20.20 17.73
N ALA A 113 -1.90 -20.49 16.84
CA ALA A 113 -3.28 -20.77 17.20
C ALA A 113 -3.46 -22.10 17.95
N GLY A 114 -2.68 -23.13 17.62
CA GLY A 114 -2.92 -24.48 18.09
C GLY A 114 -4.29 -24.99 17.62
N LYS A 115 -5.22 -25.20 18.56
CA LYS A 115 -6.58 -25.66 18.26
C LYS A 115 -7.61 -24.52 18.11
N ARG A 116 -7.21 -23.28 18.35
CA ARG A 116 -8.10 -22.10 18.28
C ARG A 116 -8.52 -21.83 16.83
N LYS A 117 -9.67 -21.19 16.66
CA LYS A 117 -10.18 -20.78 15.35
C LYS A 117 -9.28 -19.71 14.73
N LEU A 118 -9.20 -19.70 13.40
CA LEU A 118 -8.50 -18.65 12.66
C LEU A 118 -9.49 -17.70 12.00
N ILE A 119 -9.15 -16.42 12.05
CA ILE A 119 -9.83 -15.35 11.31
C ILE A 119 -8.76 -14.65 10.47
N LEU A 120 -9.04 -14.38 9.19
CA LEU A 120 -8.23 -13.54 8.32
C LEU A 120 -8.97 -12.24 8.08
N THR A 121 -8.28 -11.13 8.24
CA THR A 121 -8.70 -9.81 7.75
C THR A 121 -7.62 -9.20 6.88
N ILE A 122 -7.98 -8.19 6.10
CA ILE A 122 -7.04 -7.40 5.29
C ILE A 122 -7.14 -5.94 5.68
N THR A 123 -6.03 -5.20 5.62
CA THR A 123 -6.05 -3.76 5.84
C THR A 123 -6.71 -3.03 4.67
N HIS A 124 -6.47 -3.51 3.46
CA HIS A 124 -7.07 -3.01 2.23
C HIS A 124 -6.95 -4.05 1.09
N ALA A 125 -7.55 -3.74 -0.05
CA ALA A 125 -7.77 -4.73 -1.11
C ALA A 125 -6.67 -4.78 -2.18
N HIS A 126 -5.47 -4.24 -1.93
CA HIS A 126 -4.37 -4.36 -2.88
C HIS A 126 -3.78 -5.79 -2.92
N PRO A 127 -3.22 -6.21 -4.08
CA PRO A 127 -2.79 -7.59 -4.31
C PRO A 127 -1.84 -8.15 -3.27
N GLU A 128 -0.84 -7.37 -2.85
CA GLU A 128 0.19 -7.77 -1.88
C GLU A 128 -0.35 -8.02 -0.48
N HIS A 129 -1.51 -7.46 -0.14
CA HIS A 129 -2.21 -7.68 1.13
C HIS A 129 -3.23 -8.80 1.06
N THR A 130 -3.71 -9.15 -0.14
CA THR A 130 -4.96 -9.88 -0.33
C THR A 130 -4.85 -11.20 -1.08
N PHE A 131 -3.98 -11.31 -2.11
CA PHE A 131 -4.01 -12.48 -3.01
C PHE A 131 -3.61 -13.79 -2.33
N GLY A 132 -2.91 -13.72 -1.18
CA GLY A 132 -2.64 -14.88 -0.34
C GLY A 132 -3.87 -15.46 0.35
N SER A 133 -5.03 -14.77 0.34
CA SER A 133 -6.25 -15.20 1.05
C SER A 133 -6.80 -16.55 0.56
N GLN A 134 -6.52 -16.95 -0.69
CA GLN A 134 -6.93 -18.27 -1.18
C GLN A 134 -6.36 -19.43 -0.34
N ALA A 135 -5.18 -19.26 0.27
CA ALA A 135 -4.61 -20.27 1.15
C ALA A 135 -5.44 -20.49 2.44
N PHE A 136 -6.22 -19.49 2.83
CA PHE A 136 -7.07 -19.50 4.03
C PHE A 136 -8.47 -20.02 3.77
N LYS A 137 -8.91 -20.12 2.51
CA LYS A 137 -10.26 -20.58 2.15
C LYS A 137 -10.55 -21.95 2.76
N GLY A 138 -11.68 -22.04 3.51
CA GLY A 138 -12.09 -23.24 4.22
C GLY A 138 -11.24 -23.62 5.44
N LYS A 139 -10.22 -22.79 5.81
CA LYS A 139 -9.33 -23.01 6.95
C LYS A 139 -9.40 -21.89 7.98
N ALA A 140 -9.92 -20.73 7.61
CA ALA A 140 -10.14 -19.57 8.45
C ALA A 140 -11.44 -18.89 8.03
N ARG A 141 -12.07 -18.16 8.95
CA ARG A 141 -13.11 -17.19 8.63
C ARG A 141 -12.45 -15.99 7.97
N ILE A 142 -12.77 -15.67 6.71
CA ILE A 142 -12.29 -14.46 6.03
C ILE A 142 -13.31 -13.36 6.27
N PHE A 143 -12.92 -12.28 6.95
CA PHE A 143 -13.82 -11.25 7.45
C PHE A 143 -13.19 -9.86 7.36
N TYR A 144 -13.78 -8.96 6.59
CA TYR A 144 -13.38 -7.56 6.45
C TYR A 144 -14.56 -6.69 5.99
N ASN A 145 -14.36 -5.39 5.72
CA ASN A 145 -15.49 -4.53 5.36
C ASN A 145 -16.02 -4.80 3.94
N GLU A 146 -17.30 -4.47 3.74
CA GLU A 146 -18.00 -4.70 2.47
C GLU A 146 -17.37 -3.96 1.29
N LEU A 147 -16.81 -2.75 1.51
CA LEU A 147 -16.19 -1.98 0.42
C LEU A 147 -14.96 -2.69 -0.16
N GLN A 148 -14.17 -3.34 0.68
CA GLN A 148 -13.03 -4.15 0.25
C GLN A 148 -13.49 -5.37 -0.56
N ARG A 149 -14.52 -6.06 -0.07
CA ARG A 149 -15.09 -7.20 -0.78
C ARG A 149 -15.60 -6.80 -2.15
N ASP A 150 -16.39 -5.74 -2.23
CA ASP A 150 -17.01 -5.29 -3.48
C ASP A 150 -15.95 -4.80 -4.48
N TYR A 151 -14.89 -4.15 -3.97
CA TYR A 151 -13.75 -3.75 -4.79
C TYR A 151 -13.03 -4.97 -5.38
N LEU A 152 -12.76 -5.99 -4.58
CA LEU A 152 -12.11 -7.23 -5.05
C LEU A 152 -12.99 -8.01 -6.04
N VAL A 153 -14.28 -8.12 -5.78
CA VAL A 153 -15.23 -8.78 -6.70
C VAL A 153 -15.24 -8.06 -8.05
N LYS A 154 -15.25 -6.73 -8.03
CA LYS A 154 -15.30 -5.92 -9.26
C LYS A 154 -13.99 -5.89 -10.03
N ASN A 155 -12.85 -5.81 -9.33
CA ASN A 155 -11.57 -5.43 -9.92
C ASN A 155 -10.47 -6.50 -9.77
N GLY A 156 -10.68 -7.56 -8.99
CA GLY A 156 -9.64 -8.54 -8.66
C GLY A 156 -8.95 -9.13 -9.89
N ASP A 157 -9.71 -9.55 -10.91
CA ASP A 157 -9.14 -10.09 -12.14
C ASP A 157 -8.35 -9.05 -12.94
N LYS A 158 -8.79 -7.78 -12.93
CA LYS A 158 -8.06 -6.69 -13.58
C LYS A 158 -6.75 -6.41 -12.87
N LEU A 159 -6.77 -6.40 -11.54
CA LEU A 159 -5.57 -6.25 -10.71
C LEU A 159 -4.60 -7.40 -10.97
N LEU A 160 -5.07 -8.65 -10.95
CA LEU A 160 -4.24 -9.81 -11.24
C LEU A 160 -3.58 -9.72 -12.62
N LYS A 161 -4.37 -9.38 -13.65
CA LYS A 161 -3.85 -9.17 -15.00
C LYS A 161 -2.76 -8.09 -15.02
N GLY A 162 -3.03 -6.93 -14.41
CA GLY A 162 -2.08 -5.82 -14.40
C GLY A 162 -0.80 -6.12 -13.65
N PHE A 163 -0.89 -6.83 -12.52
CA PHE A 163 0.30 -7.27 -11.78
C PHE A 163 1.11 -8.30 -12.53
N ARG A 164 0.47 -9.25 -13.24
CA ARG A 164 1.17 -10.19 -14.11
C ARG A 164 1.92 -9.47 -15.23
N GLU A 165 1.30 -8.47 -15.85
CA GLU A 165 1.96 -7.66 -16.87
C GLU A 165 3.10 -6.82 -16.28
N MET A 166 2.93 -6.26 -15.08
CA MET A 166 3.98 -5.53 -14.38
C MET A 166 5.18 -6.41 -14.03
N PHE A 167 4.95 -7.64 -13.60
CA PHE A 167 6.01 -8.59 -13.32
C PHE A 167 6.73 -9.08 -14.60
N GLY A 168 6.07 -8.96 -15.74
CA GLY A 168 6.62 -9.42 -17.01
C GLY A 168 6.79 -10.94 -17.09
N PRO A 169 7.27 -11.46 -18.23
CA PRO A 169 7.37 -12.90 -18.49
C PRO A 169 8.27 -13.63 -17.50
N GLU A 170 9.31 -12.97 -16.98
CA GLU A 170 10.30 -13.57 -16.08
C GLU A 170 9.76 -13.85 -14.68
N ARG A 171 8.70 -13.14 -14.25
CA ARG A 171 8.19 -13.20 -12.87
C ARG A 171 6.68 -13.38 -12.74
N SER A 172 5.95 -13.34 -13.84
CA SER A 172 4.49 -13.52 -13.83
C SER A 172 4.06 -14.86 -13.23
N TYR A 173 4.95 -15.87 -13.26
CA TYR A 173 4.72 -17.18 -12.65
C TYR A 173 4.44 -17.11 -11.15
N LEU A 174 4.91 -16.06 -10.46
CA LEU A 174 4.63 -15.83 -9.04
C LEU A 174 3.16 -15.62 -8.75
N LEU A 175 2.38 -15.25 -9.77
CA LEU A 175 0.95 -15.03 -9.72
C LEU A 175 0.16 -16.10 -10.48
N ASP A 176 0.81 -17.20 -10.87
CA ASP A 176 0.11 -18.34 -11.46
C ASP A 176 -0.80 -18.97 -10.40
N ASN A 177 -1.94 -19.49 -10.84
CA ASN A 177 -2.93 -20.15 -9.99
C ASN A 177 -3.60 -19.24 -8.94
N ILE A 178 -3.41 -17.92 -8.99
CA ILE A 178 -4.17 -16.99 -8.12
C ILE A 178 -5.65 -17.11 -8.42
N LYS A 179 -6.42 -17.36 -7.37
CA LYS A 179 -7.88 -17.34 -7.36
C LYS A 179 -8.31 -16.20 -6.45
N ILE A 180 -8.87 -15.16 -7.03
CA ILE A 180 -9.41 -14.05 -6.25
C ILE A 180 -10.41 -14.62 -5.24
N THR A 181 -10.14 -14.39 -3.96
CA THR A 181 -10.88 -14.98 -2.85
C THR A 181 -11.39 -13.86 -1.94
N PRO A 182 -12.52 -13.23 -2.29
CA PRO A 182 -13.12 -12.21 -1.44
C PRO A 182 -13.70 -12.83 -0.17
N ALA A 183 -13.94 -12.01 0.86
CA ALA A 183 -14.56 -12.45 2.10
C ALA A 183 -15.98 -12.98 1.85
N GLU A 184 -16.29 -14.10 2.50
CA GLU A 184 -17.65 -14.63 2.56
C GLU A 184 -18.49 -13.87 3.59
N ASP A 185 -17.82 -13.27 4.58
CA ASP A 185 -18.42 -12.60 5.72
C ASP A 185 -17.87 -11.17 5.84
N VAL A 186 -18.72 -10.19 5.97
CA VAL A 186 -18.37 -8.78 5.96
C VAL A 186 -19.07 -7.98 7.05
N TYR A 187 -18.50 -6.83 7.39
CA TYR A 187 -19.23 -5.82 8.17
C TYR A 187 -19.49 -4.57 7.32
N SER A 188 -20.57 -3.89 7.65
CA SER A 188 -20.94 -2.58 7.11
C SER A 188 -20.70 -1.48 8.13
N GLY A 189 -20.58 -0.24 7.66
CA GLY A 189 -20.35 0.93 8.50
C GLY A 189 -18.88 1.18 8.80
N SER A 190 -18.62 2.20 9.63
CA SER A 190 -17.27 2.74 9.85
C SER A 190 -16.45 1.98 10.90
N LYS A 191 -17.09 1.12 11.71
CA LYS A 191 -16.42 0.46 12.82
C LYS A 191 -17.11 -0.85 13.20
N THR A 192 -16.31 -1.86 13.56
CA THR A 192 -16.80 -3.10 14.18
C THR A 192 -15.81 -3.61 15.22
N VAL A 193 -16.25 -4.49 16.11
CA VAL A 193 -15.42 -5.11 17.15
C VAL A 193 -15.50 -6.62 17.02
N ILE A 194 -14.33 -7.25 17.00
CA ILE A 194 -14.19 -8.70 17.06
C ILE A 194 -13.67 -9.09 18.44
N ASP A 195 -14.38 -10.00 19.11
CA ASP A 195 -13.89 -10.60 20.34
C ASP A 195 -13.17 -11.92 20.02
N LEU A 196 -11.90 -11.99 20.39
CA LEU A 196 -11.07 -13.17 20.20
C LEU A 196 -11.09 -14.12 21.42
N GLY A 197 -11.96 -13.84 22.39
CA GLY A 197 -11.92 -14.41 23.74
C GLY A 197 -10.84 -13.72 24.58
N ASN A 198 -11.23 -12.97 25.62
CA ASN A 198 -10.37 -12.10 26.45
C ASN A 198 -9.64 -10.95 25.72
N ARG A 199 -9.82 -10.76 24.43
CA ARG A 199 -9.21 -9.66 23.67
C ARG A 199 -10.17 -9.13 22.63
N LYS A 200 -10.47 -7.84 22.71
CA LYS A 200 -11.26 -7.13 21.69
C LYS A 200 -10.33 -6.47 20.69
N VAL A 201 -10.61 -6.69 19.41
CA VAL A 201 -9.93 -6.05 18.29
C VAL A 201 -10.94 -5.17 17.58
N VAL A 202 -10.55 -3.95 17.28
CA VAL A 202 -11.41 -2.93 16.67
C VAL A 202 -10.97 -2.73 15.22
N PHE A 203 -11.89 -2.92 14.29
CA PHE A 203 -11.71 -2.53 12.89
C PHE A 203 -12.38 -1.19 12.68
N GLN A 204 -11.69 -0.24 12.06
CA GLN A 204 -12.22 1.08 11.75
C GLN A 204 -11.83 1.46 10.32
N THR A 205 -12.79 2.03 9.57
CA THR A 205 -12.62 2.50 8.21
C THR A 205 -13.20 3.90 8.05
N TRP A 206 -12.60 4.68 7.18
CA TRP A 206 -13.11 5.99 6.73
C TRP A 206 -13.69 5.92 5.32
N GLY A 207 -13.87 4.70 4.81
CA GLY A 207 -14.29 4.43 3.44
C GLY A 207 -13.10 4.46 2.48
N LYS A 208 -13.18 5.25 1.42
CA LYS A 208 -12.09 5.39 0.46
C LYS A 208 -11.09 6.44 0.95
N ALA A 209 -9.84 6.04 1.15
CA ALA A 209 -8.71 6.92 1.50
C ALA A 209 -7.52 6.64 0.57
N HIS A 210 -6.59 5.73 0.93
CA HIS A 210 -5.56 5.19 0.04
C HIS A 210 -6.15 4.25 -1.01
N SER A 211 -7.19 3.50 -0.63
CA SER A 211 -7.97 2.61 -1.49
C SER A 211 -9.43 2.55 -1.03
N PRO A 212 -10.34 1.92 -1.79
CA PRO A 212 -11.71 1.71 -1.34
C PRO A 212 -11.78 0.75 -0.15
N GLY A 213 -12.17 1.28 1.02
CA GLY A 213 -12.40 0.49 2.21
C GLY A 213 -11.17 0.24 3.08
N ASP A 214 -10.15 1.11 3.00
CA ASP A 214 -9.03 1.02 3.95
C ASP A 214 -9.52 0.90 5.37
N GLN A 215 -8.96 -0.02 6.12
CA GLN A 215 -9.26 -0.17 7.53
C GLN A 215 -7.99 -0.31 8.37
N ILE A 216 -8.06 0.21 9.57
CA ILE A 216 -7.08 -0.09 10.61
C ILE A 216 -7.58 -1.22 11.50
N VAL A 217 -6.65 -1.95 12.07
CA VAL A 217 -6.92 -3.03 13.03
C VAL A 217 -6.25 -2.67 14.34
N SER A 218 -7.05 -2.19 15.30
CA SER A 218 -6.55 -1.71 16.60
C SER A 218 -6.73 -2.76 17.69
N ILE A 219 -5.72 -2.90 18.55
CA ILE A 219 -5.70 -3.76 19.72
C ILE A 219 -5.55 -2.86 20.95
N PRO A 220 -6.66 -2.36 21.52
CA PRO A 220 -6.64 -1.31 22.53
C PRO A 220 -5.93 -1.69 23.81
N ASP A 221 -6.04 -2.94 24.28
CA ASP A 221 -5.41 -3.45 25.49
C ASP A 221 -3.88 -3.46 25.44
N GLU A 222 -3.30 -3.45 24.23
CA GLU A 222 -1.85 -3.40 24.02
C GLU A 222 -1.39 -2.07 23.37
N GLY A 223 -2.33 -1.18 22.99
CA GLY A 223 -2.02 0.08 22.32
C GLY A 223 -1.34 -0.12 20.96
N VAL A 224 -1.68 -1.20 20.24
CA VAL A 224 -1.13 -1.54 18.93
C VAL A 224 -2.17 -1.30 17.84
N VAL A 225 -1.74 -0.79 16.69
CA VAL A 225 -2.58 -0.68 15.49
C VAL A 225 -1.81 -1.13 14.25
N PHE A 226 -2.48 -1.89 13.40
CA PHE A 226 -2.06 -2.17 12.03
C PHE A 226 -2.77 -1.17 11.11
N ALA A 227 -1.99 -0.35 10.41
CA ALA A 227 -2.48 0.80 9.66
C ALA A 227 -2.67 0.53 8.17
N GLY A 228 -2.13 -0.58 7.65
CA GLY A 228 -2.03 -0.79 6.21
C GLY A 228 -1.29 0.36 5.53
N ASP A 229 -1.57 0.58 4.26
CA ASP A 229 -0.89 1.58 3.43
C ASP A 229 -1.45 3.00 3.60
N LEU A 230 -2.33 3.21 4.59
CA LEU A 230 -2.52 4.56 5.12
C LEU A 230 -1.20 5.13 5.63
N ILE A 231 -0.27 4.26 6.03
CA ILE A 231 1.10 4.60 6.43
C ILE A 231 2.07 3.62 5.79
N GLU A 232 2.97 4.14 4.97
CA GLU A 232 4.18 3.47 4.52
C GLU A 232 5.40 4.19 5.13
N GLU A 233 6.14 3.52 5.99
CA GLU A 233 7.25 4.15 6.72
C GLU A 233 8.44 4.42 5.80
N ARG A 234 8.79 5.71 5.64
CA ARG A 234 9.88 6.21 4.78
C ARG A 234 9.76 5.73 3.33
N LYS A 235 8.55 5.71 2.81
CA LYS A 235 8.26 5.50 1.40
C LYS A 235 7.38 6.64 0.90
N PHE A 236 7.53 7.00 -0.39
CA PHE A 236 6.64 7.98 -0.99
C PHE A 236 5.29 7.31 -1.25
N PRO A 237 4.19 7.82 -0.66
CA PRO A 237 2.87 7.24 -0.81
C PRO A 237 2.43 7.16 -2.28
N ILE A 238 1.73 6.10 -2.63
CA ILE A 238 1.20 5.90 -3.97
C ILE A 238 -0.06 6.74 -4.15
N VAL A 239 0.04 7.84 -4.90
CA VAL A 239 -1.05 8.79 -5.16
C VAL A 239 -1.07 9.17 -6.64
N PRO A 240 -2.10 8.87 -7.42
CA PRO A 240 -3.15 7.87 -7.15
C PRO A 240 -2.57 6.45 -7.22
N TYR A 241 -3.31 5.51 -6.65
CA TYR A 241 -2.92 4.12 -6.80
C TYR A 241 -3.05 3.70 -8.25
N TYR A 242 -2.26 2.79 -8.52
CA TYR A 242 -1.91 2.01 -9.66
C TYR A 242 -2.92 1.88 -10.74
N PRO A 243 -2.32 1.74 -11.81
CA PRO A 243 -2.39 2.50 -13.00
C PRO A 243 -3.80 2.56 -13.51
N PRO A 244 -4.03 3.04 -14.71
CA PRO A 244 -5.35 3.08 -15.37
C PRO A 244 -5.96 1.69 -15.63
N LEU A 245 -5.70 0.69 -14.80
CA LEU A 245 -6.39 -0.60 -14.77
C LEU A 245 -7.82 -0.47 -14.24
N ILE A 246 -8.09 0.59 -13.48
CA ILE A 246 -9.36 0.83 -12.82
C ILE A 246 -9.87 2.18 -13.28
N GLU A 247 -11.12 2.22 -13.74
CA GLU A 247 -11.76 3.47 -14.13
C GLU A 247 -11.93 4.40 -12.92
N GLY A 248 -11.43 5.62 -13.06
CA GLY A 248 -11.55 6.68 -12.06
C GLY A 248 -10.44 6.65 -11.01
N SER A 249 -10.55 7.56 -10.04
CA SER A 249 -9.63 7.62 -8.91
C SER A 249 -10.08 6.66 -7.82
N ASP A 250 -9.19 5.79 -7.41
CA ASP A 250 -9.38 4.87 -6.28
C ASP A 250 -9.00 5.48 -4.93
N ILE A 251 -8.44 6.68 -4.90
CA ILE A 251 -8.07 7.41 -3.70
C ILE A 251 -8.99 8.58 -3.38
N ASP A 252 -9.02 8.97 -2.11
CA ASP A 252 -9.55 10.23 -1.61
C ASP A 252 -8.54 10.84 -0.63
N LEU A 253 -7.72 11.78 -1.13
CA LEU A 253 -6.63 12.36 -0.34
C LEU A 253 -7.13 13.13 0.88
N GLY A 254 -8.30 13.78 0.80
CA GLY A 254 -8.89 14.49 1.93
C GLY A 254 -9.31 13.56 3.06
N LYS A 255 -9.94 12.42 2.71
CA LYS A 255 -10.27 11.38 3.69
C LYS A 255 -9.02 10.68 4.22
N TRP A 256 -7.99 10.52 3.40
CA TRP A 256 -6.71 9.95 3.86
C TRP A 256 -6.06 10.84 4.91
N GLU A 257 -5.99 12.16 4.67
CA GLU A 257 -5.48 13.11 5.67
C GLU A 257 -6.32 13.12 6.95
N TYR A 258 -7.66 13.03 6.82
CA TYR A 258 -8.55 12.90 7.98
C TYR A 258 -8.30 11.60 8.76
N ALA A 259 -8.14 10.47 8.08
CA ALA A 259 -7.81 9.19 8.70
C ALA A 259 -6.49 9.25 9.48
N LEU A 260 -5.44 9.86 8.89
CA LEU A 260 -4.16 10.05 9.55
C LEU A 260 -4.29 10.91 10.82
N GLN A 261 -5.11 11.98 10.78
CA GLN A 261 -5.33 12.83 11.95
C GLN A 261 -6.09 12.08 13.05
N ASP A 262 -7.17 11.37 12.69
CA ASP A 262 -7.95 10.57 13.65
C ASP A 262 -7.10 9.46 14.30
N MET A 263 -6.22 8.80 13.52
CA MET A 263 -5.26 7.83 14.06
C MET A 263 -4.25 8.48 15.02
N ALA A 264 -3.73 9.67 14.69
CA ALA A 264 -2.81 10.41 15.56
C ALA A 264 -3.46 10.76 16.91
N ASP A 265 -4.74 11.14 16.91
CA ASP A 265 -5.51 11.49 18.09
C ASP A 265 -5.81 10.29 19.00
N GLN A 266 -5.84 9.06 18.42
CA GLN A 266 -6.03 7.82 19.17
C GLN A 266 -4.80 7.40 20.00
N LYS A 267 -3.62 7.98 19.75
CA LYS A 267 -2.39 7.82 20.56
C LYS A 267 -1.94 6.37 20.74
N HIS A 268 -1.91 5.61 19.65
CA HIS A 268 -1.39 4.25 19.67
C HIS A 268 0.09 4.23 20.08
N ARG A 269 0.47 3.27 20.93
CA ARG A 269 1.85 3.10 21.40
C ARG A 269 2.76 2.50 20.31
N ILE A 270 2.21 1.57 19.52
CA ILE A 270 2.90 0.90 18.41
C ILE A 270 2.01 0.99 17.20
N ILE A 271 2.56 1.54 16.13
CA ILE A 271 1.92 1.61 14.82
C ILE A 271 2.69 0.70 13.88
N VAL A 272 1.99 -0.27 13.31
CA VAL A 272 2.49 -1.17 12.27
C VAL A 272 2.02 -0.62 10.92
N PRO A 273 2.91 -0.02 10.12
CA PRO A 273 2.57 0.44 8.78
C PRO A 273 2.33 -0.76 7.84
N GLY A 274 1.71 -0.55 6.68
CA GLY A 274 1.63 -1.61 5.68
C GLY A 274 3.01 -2.02 5.20
N HIS A 275 3.90 -1.05 5.03
CA HIS A 275 5.29 -1.27 4.63
C HIS A 275 6.25 -0.42 5.46
N GLY A 276 7.47 -0.96 5.70
CA GLY A 276 8.53 -0.31 6.47
C GLY A 276 8.56 -0.71 7.93
N ASN A 277 9.30 0.03 8.74
CA ASN A 277 9.50 -0.30 10.15
C ASN A 277 8.31 0.13 11.01
N ILE A 278 8.04 -0.62 12.06
CA ILE A 278 7.08 -0.20 13.10
C ILE A 278 7.60 1.06 13.82
N GLY A 279 6.68 1.91 14.25
CA GLY A 279 6.99 3.15 14.95
C GLY A 279 5.91 3.60 15.91
N GLY A 280 5.98 4.85 16.34
CA GLY A 280 4.95 5.56 17.10
C GLY A 280 4.26 6.61 16.24
N ASN A 281 3.78 7.67 16.90
CA ASN A 281 3.06 8.75 16.20
C ASN A 281 3.92 9.51 15.17
N GLU A 282 5.24 9.43 15.27
CA GLU A 282 6.18 10.09 14.35
C GLU A 282 6.03 9.60 12.91
N ILE A 283 5.65 8.31 12.68
CA ILE A 283 5.47 7.81 11.32
C ILE A 283 4.17 8.34 10.69
N ILE A 284 3.10 8.59 11.48
CA ILE A 284 1.91 9.30 11.01
C ILE A 284 2.27 10.73 10.62
N GLN A 285 2.96 11.44 11.52
CA GLN A 285 3.38 12.82 11.30
C GLN A 285 4.23 12.99 10.05
N ALA A 286 5.09 12.00 9.76
CA ALA A 286 5.93 12.03 8.56
C ALA A 286 5.09 12.02 7.27
N VAL A 287 4.04 11.17 7.20
CA VAL A 287 3.12 11.13 6.05
C VAL A 287 2.28 12.41 5.96
N GLN A 288 1.77 12.92 7.09
CA GLN A 288 1.04 14.20 7.14
C GLN A 288 1.90 15.38 6.64
N GLN A 289 3.16 15.43 7.07
CA GLN A 289 4.12 16.46 6.63
C GLN A 289 4.44 16.32 5.14
N TYR A 290 4.56 15.11 4.64
CA TYR A 290 4.72 14.87 3.20
C TYR A 290 3.55 15.44 2.40
N PHE A 291 2.29 15.09 2.74
CA PHE A 291 1.11 15.60 2.05
C PHE A 291 1.00 17.12 2.12
N THR A 292 1.27 17.71 3.27
CA THR A 292 1.30 19.17 3.42
C THR A 292 2.37 19.80 2.53
N SER A 293 3.57 19.19 2.50
CA SER A 293 4.71 19.72 1.72
C SER A 293 4.49 19.62 0.22
N ILE A 294 3.99 18.48 -0.28
CA ILE A 294 3.77 18.29 -1.72
C ILE A 294 2.65 19.21 -2.21
N LYS A 295 1.54 19.31 -1.48
CA LYS A 295 0.43 20.24 -1.83
C LYS A 295 0.91 21.69 -1.88
N LYS A 296 1.68 22.12 -0.87
CA LYS A 296 2.25 23.47 -0.84
C LYS A 296 3.19 23.74 -2.02
N LEU A 297 4.09 22.81 -2.33
CA LEU A 297 5.02 22.95 -3.46
C LEU A 297 4.27 23.03 -4.78
N VAL A 298 3.28 22.15 -5.01
CA VAL A 298 2.47 22.19 -6.23
C VAL A 298 1.72 23.51 -6.34
N ALA A 299 1.07 23.99 -5.27
CA ALA A 299 0.31 25.25 -5.28
C ALA A 299 1.20 26.47 -5.58
N ILE A 300 2.44 26.53 -5.04
CA ILE A 300 3.36 27.62 -5.29
C ILE A 300 3.80 27.67 -6.76
N HIS A 301 4.01 26.53 -7.38
CA HIS A 301 4.61 26.42 -8.71
C HIS A 301 3.59 26.14 -9.83
N ALA A 302 2.31 25.97 -9.52
CA ALA A 302 1.27 25.62 -10.51
C ALA A 302 1.18 26.61 -11.70
N ASN A 303 1.57 27.88 -11.48
CA ASN A 303 1.53 28.93 -12.50
C ASN A 303 2.91 29.28 -13.09
N ASP A 304 3.95 28.48 -12.81
CA ASP A 304 5.27 28.70 -13.40
C ASP A 304 5.21 28.58 -14.93
N LYS A 305 5.92 29.48 -15.63
CA LYS A 305 6.02 29.46 -17.10
C LYS A 305 6.94 28.33 -17.58
N LYS A 306 6.69 27.12 -17.17
CA LYS A 306 7.40 25.91 -17.57
C LYS A 306 6.46 24.98 -18.33
N SER A 307 6.99 24.11 -19.17
CA SER A 307 6.21 22.98 -19.66
C SER A 307 5.82 22.07 -18.48
N ASN A 308 4.70 21.36 -18.59
CA ASN A 308 4.27 20.43 -17.54
C ASN A 308 5.33 19.40 -17.18
N VAL A 309 6.12 18.92 -18.14
CA VAL A 309 7.21 17.97 -17.92
C VAL A 309 8.35 18.60 -17.09
N GLU A 310 8.77 19.81 -17.44
CA GLU A 310 9.82 20.53 -16.69
C GLU A 310 9.36 20.86 -15.27
N LEU A 311 8.10 21.25 -15.10
CA LEU A 311 7.52 21.54 -13.80
C LEU A 311 7.50 20.28 -12.93
N VAL A 312 6.97 19.16 -13.43
CA VAL A 312 6.92 17.89 -12.69
C VAL A 312 8.33 17.45 -12.29
N ASN A 313 9.29 17.45 -13.22
CA ASN A 313 10.67 17.06 -12.93
C ASN A 313 11.32 17.96 -11.86
N SER A 314 11.08 19.26 -11.93
CA SER A 314 11.58 20.22 -10.92
C SER A 314 11.00 19.92 -9.54
N LEU A 315 9.68 19.66 -9.43
CA LEU A 315 9.01 19.35 -8.18
C LEU A 315 9.45 18.00 -7.60
N VAL A 316 9.66 16.99 -8.46
CA VAL A 316 10.20 15.69 -8.04
C VAL A 316 11.54 15.85 -7.33
N LEU A 317 12.48 16.62 -7.92
CA LEU A 317 13.77 16.88 -7.32
C LEU A 317 13.66 17.59 -5.97
N MET A 318 12.78 18.60 -5.88
CA MET A 318 12.55 19.34 -4.63
C MET A 318 11.95 18.47 -3.52
N ILE A 319 11.00 17.60 -3.86
CA ILE A 319 10.35 16.68 -2.93
C ILE A 319 11.34 15.62 -2.45
N LYS A 320 12.12 15.03 -3.38
CA LYS A 320 13.13 14.04 -3.03
C LYS A 320 14.22 14.64 -2.13
N ALA A 321 14.66 15.85 -2.40
CA ALA A 321 15.68 16.55 -1.59
C ALA A 321 15.21 16.78 -0.13
N LYS A 322 13.91 16.94 0.11
CA LYS A 322 13.36 17.05 1.46
C LYS A 322 13.27 15.71 2.19
N ASN A 323 13.19 14.60 1.45
CA ASN A 323 13.04 13.25 1.99
C ASN A 323 14.10 12.31 1.37
N PRO A 324 15.40 12.59 1.52
CA PRO A 324 16.46 11.93 0.74
C PRO A 324 16.60 10.43 1.02
N THR A 325 16.08 9.97 2.16
CA THR A 325 16.16 8.57 2.60
C THR A 325 14.87 7.79 2.36
N TRP A 326 13.86 8.42 1.76
CA TRP A 326 12.62 7.74 1.42
C TRP A 326 12.77 6.95 0.13
N GLU A 327 12.09 5.84 0.06
CA GLU A 327 12.07 4.91 -1.06
C GLU A 327 10.86 5.14 -1.97
N GLN A 328 10.80 4.46 -3.11
CA GLN A 328 9.68 4.52 -4.08
C GLN A 328 9.57 5.88 -4.77
N ASP A 329 10.69 6.47 -5.16
CA ASP A 329 10.77 7.78 -5.84
C ASP A 329 9.90 7.87 -7.10
N GLU A 330 9.63 6.73 -7.74
CA GLU A 330 8.79 6.62 -8.91
C GLU A 330 7.34 7.10 -8.68
N PHE A 331 6.88 7.15 -7.44
CA PHE A 331 5.52 7.62 -7.11
C PHE A 331 5.42 9.12 -6.86
N ILE A 332 6.55 9.85 -6.80
CA ILE A 332 6.52 11.32 -6.62
C ILE A 332 5.90 12.00 -7.85
N ALA A 333 6.32 11.64 -9.06
CA ALA A 333 5.82 12.26 -10.28
C ALA A 333 4.30 12.06 -10.49
N PRO A 334 3.74 10.85 -10.34
CA PRO A 334 2.29 10.65 -10.36
C PRO A 334 1.53 11.50 -9.33
N ALA A 335 2.04 11.61 -8.10
CA ALA A 335 1.43 12.41 -7.04
C ALA A 335 1.41 13.90 -7.39
N VAL A 336 2.51 14.44 -7.93
CA VAL A 336 2.58 15.82 -8.42
C VAL A 336 1.57 16.05 -9.54
N GLN A 337 1.52 15.16 -10.53
CA GLN A 337 0.57 15.25 -11.65
C GLN A 337 -0.88 15.23 -11.17
N TYR A 338 -1.22 14.31 -10.26
CA TYR A 338 -2.55 14.23 -9.66
C TYR A 338 -2.94 15.56 -9.00
N LEU A 339 -2.05 16.15 -8.21
CA LEU A 339 -2.32 17.42 -7.53
C LEU A 339 -2.45 18.58 -8.52
N LEU A 340 -1.65 18.63 -9.58
CA LEU A 340 -1.77 19.64 -10.63
C LEU A 340 -3.12 19.58 -11.36
N THR A 341 -3.78 18.42 -11.42
CA THR A 341 -5.13 18.32 -12.01
C THR A 341 -6.24 18.82 -11.07
N LYS A 342 -5.92 19.05 -9.79
CA LYS A 342 -6.85 19.51 -8.75
C LYS A 342 -6.67 20.99 -8.38
N SER A 343 -5.59 21.62 -8.89
CA SER A 343 -5.23 23.04 -8.66
C SER A 343 -6.06 24.00 -9.50
#